data_8a4f2aa028df608ef56efffabcfbc544
#
_entry.id   8a4f2aa028df608ef56efffabcfbc544
#
_cell.length_a   1.000
_cell.length_b   1.000
_cell.length_c   1.000
_cell.angle_alpha   90.00
_cell.angle_beta   90.00
_cell.angle_gamma   90.00
#
_symmetry.space_group_name_H-M   'P 1'
#
loop_
_entity.id
_entity.type
_entity.pdbx_description
1 polymer ?
#
loop_
_entity_poly.entity_id
_entity_poly.type
_entity_poly.pdbx_seq_one_letter_code
_entity_poly.pdbx_strand_id
1 'polypeptide(L)'
;MRLFLPHLRSRSKPDREQKRLAGLTIEETGLSSGIREFLDKISLRKSGGSENADPLWEQAYRNYESRKREEKLYDFDDLLLRTAELFEKGTVSDKWKKRFRYLLVDEYQDINPLQRRLIRAWNQAGRELFMIGDPDQSIYGFRGADPFCFDRLAEETSGLEIIRLKENYRSSPQIIAAASELWRTRKNVDEGESLHANCPDNVPVRLVKAGSGMGEAIFVAKEINRLAGGIGMLEAHQAAWDNRERKVRAFDEIAVLCRTHRQAEILEKCLKTEGIPYLRAGREEFLEDEAVQGSLSFLRYLENPSDLVSMQECAREIWKLEWNAVTEEIIRTAGKTYSVPYKKKKPRKFVEQWMKEMGLEKQQAMQKLLQMTVFYNTMPEFVDALSLGVESDLKRCPDKRYEAGAVTVMTLHGSKGLEFPVVFIYGVNEGSIPLESGKHPADAEEERRLFYVGMTRAKEELIMTTSGEPSAFVRGIDDALIQRENAEKKREETYRQMSLFE
;
A
#
# COMPACT_ATOMS: atom_id res chain seq x y z
N MET A 1 21.23 -3.88 -5.26
CA MET A 1 21.07 -5.19 -5.92
C MET A 1 21.63 -5.25 -7.34
N ARG A 2 21.23 -4.37 -8.27
CA ARG A 2 21.82 -4.29 -9.65
C ARG A 2 23.36 -4.17 -9.69
N LEU A 3 23.99 -3.66 -8.64
CA LEU A 3 25.44 -3.50 -8.52
C LEU A 3 26.18 -4.82 -8.24
N PHE A 4 25.52 -5.85 -7.70
CA PHE A 4 26.11 -7.14 -7.36
C PHE A 4 25.99 -8.17 -8.48
N LEU A 5 25.02 -7.98 -9.38
CA LEU A 5 24.67 -8.90 -10.45
C LEU A 5 24.63 -8.16 -11.80
N PRO A 6 25.78 -7.68 -12.29
CA PRO A 6 25.82 -6.86 -13.52
C PRO A 6 25.33 -7.60 -14.79
N HIS A 7 25.31 -8.93 -14.79
CA HIS A 7 24.79 -9.72 -15.90
C HIS A 7 23.26 -9.83 -15.92
N LEU A 8 22.57 -9.35 -14.86
CA LEU A 8 21.10 -9.29 -14.79
C LEU A 8 20.53 -8.02 -15.43
N ARG A 9 21.33 -7.34 -16.25
CA ARG A 9 21.00 -6.03 -16.84
C ARG A 9 19.79 -6.02 -17.78
N SER A 10 19.11 -7.12 -18.04
CA SER A 10 18.34 -7.04 -19.25
C SER A 10 16.95 -7.65 -19.32
N ARG A 11 16.28 -8.03 -18.26
CA ARG A 11 14.89 -8.47 -18.45
C ARG A 11 13.96 -7.76 -17.49
N SER A 12 13.42 -6.68 -18.00
CA SER A 12 12.57 -5.70 -17.33
C SER A 12 11.10 -6.11 -17.34
N LYS A 13 10.69 -7.10 -16.71
CA LYS A 13 9.36 -7.38 -16.12
C LYS A 13 9.31 -8.81 -15.63
N PRO A 14 9.79 -9.04 -14.42
CA PRO A 14 9.61 -10.35 -13.81
C PRO A 14 8.12 -10.71 -13.75
N ASP A 15 7.25 -9.75 -13.53
CA ASP A 15 5.84 -9.97 -13.23
C ASP A 15 5.02 -10.60 -14.38
N ARG A 16 5.18 -10.14 -15.61
CA ARG A 16 4.44 -10.68 -16.76
C ARG A 16 4.97 -12.02 -17.24
N GLU A 17 6.30 -12.13 -17.33
CA GLU A 17 6.94 -13.39 -17.68
C GLU A 17 6.74 -14.44 -16.59
N GLN A 18 6.74 -14.04 -15.32
CA GLN A 18 6.37 -14.90 -14.22
C GLN A 18 4.92 -15.40 -14.36
N LYS A 19 3.97 -14.50 -14.64
CA LYS A 19 2.56 -14.87 -14.87
C LYS A 19 2.40 -15.81 -16.05
N ARG A 20 3.13 -15.55 -17.15
CA ARG A 20 3.13 -16.44 -18.33
C ARG A 20 3.67 -17.83 -17.99
N LEU A 21 4.85 -17.90 -17.36
CA LEU A 21 5.45 -19.17 -16.96
C LEU A 21 4.60 -19.91 -15.94
N ALA A 22 4.02 -19.20 -14.98
CA ALA A 22 3.12 -19.77 -14.00
C ALA A 22 1.86 -20.36 -14.66
N GLY A 23 1.25 -19.63 -15.61
CA GLY A 23 0.09 -20.11 -16.37
C GLY A 23 0.39 -21.39 -17.13
N LEU A 24 1.49 -21.42 -17.90
CA LEU A 24 1.94 -22.62 -18.62
C LEU A 24 2.20 -23.79 -17.67
N THR A 25 2.82 -23.53 -16.54
CA THR A 25 3.14 -24.58 -15.56
C THR A 25 1.89 -25.16 -14.90
N ILE A 26 0.94 -24.31 -14.54
CA ILE A 26 -0.35 -24.72 -13.95
C ILE A 26 -1.11 -25.60 -14.97
N GLU A 27 -1.20 -25.16 -16.21
CA GLU A 27 -1.88 -25.88 -17.28
C GLU A 27 -1.26 -27.26 -17.52
N GLU A 28 0.07 -27.35 -17.66
CA GLU A 28 0.78 -28.62 -17.89
C GLU A 28 0.71 -29.60 -16.73
N THR A 29 0.76 -29.10 -15.51
CA THR A 29 0.70 -29.97 -14.31
C THR A 29 -0.71 -30.34 -13.90
N GLY A 30 -1.73 -29.64 -14.45
CA GLY A 30 -3.12 -29.81 -14.03
C GLY A 30 -3.39 -29.30 -12.59
N LEU A 31 -2.54 -28.42 -12.06
CA LEU A 31 -2.70 -27.87 -10.72
C LEU A 31 -3.95 -26.98 -10.66
N SER A 32 -4.84 -27.24 -9.73
CA SER A 32 -6.03 -26.43 -9.51
C SER A 32 -5.68 -25.20 -8.63
N SER A 33 -5.05 -24.19 -9.24
CA SER A 33 -4.67 -22.94 -8.56
C SER A 33 -4.72 -21.76 -9.52
N GLY A 34 -5.05 -20.58 -9.00
CA GLY A 34 -4.91 -19.34 -9.76
C GLY A 34 -3.44 -18.93 -9.92
N ILE A 35 -3.10 -18.24 -11.02
CA ILE A 35 -1.71 -17.78 -11.29
C ILE A 35 -1.17 -16.96 -10.12
N ARG A 36 -1.96 -16.04 -9.58
CA ARG A 36 -1.56 -15.19 -8.45
C ARG A 36 -1.28 -16.01 -7.20
N GLU A 37 -2.21 -16.90 -6.84
CA GLU A 37 -2.06 -17.79 -5.69
C GLU A 37 -0.82 -18.67 -5.80
N PHE A 38 -0.55 -19.20 -6.99
CA PHE A 38 0.65 -20.00 -7.25
C PHE A 38 1.94 -19.20 -7.04
N LEU A 39 2.00 -17.97 -7.58
CA LEU A 39 3.17 -17.09 -7.43
C LEU A 39 3.36 -16.62 -5.98
N ASP A 40 2.28 -16.32 -5.27
CA ASP A 40 2.33 -15.95 -3.84
C ASP A 40 2.90 -17.10 -3.00
N LYS A 41 2.48 -18.34 -3.26
CA LYS A 41 3.02 -19.55 -2.60
C LYS A 41 4.50 -19.79 -2.93
N ILE A 42 4.92 -19.53 -4.18
CA ILE A 42 6.35 -19.61 -4.57
C ILE A 42 7.17 -18.59 -3.78
N SER A 43 6.72 -17.35 -3.71
CA SER A 43 7.40 -16.28 -2.97
C SER A 43 7.50 -16.63 -1.48
N LEU A 44 6.40 -17.10 -0.88
CA LEU A 44 6.37 -17.53 0.52
C LEU A 44 7.39 -18.65 0.79
N ARG A 45 7.44 -19.67 -0.10
CA ARG A 45 8.43 -20.76 0.03
C ARG A 45 9.86 -20.26 -0.06
N LYS A 46 10.17 -19.40 -1.05
CA LYS A 46 11.52 -18.83 -1.20
C LYS A 46 11.93 -17.97 0.00
N SER A 47 10.94 -17.33 0.60
CA SER A 47 11.13 -16.50 1.79
C SER A 47 11.34 -17.30 3.08
N GLY A 48 11.31 -18.63 3.04
CA GLY A 48 11.49 -19.51 4.19
C GLY A 48 10.20 -19.95 4.87
N GLY A 49 9.06 -19.83 4.17
CA GLY A 49 7.77 -20.39 4.60
C GLY A 49 7.76 -21.92 4.54
N SER A 50 6.72 -22.52 5.14
CA SER A 50 6.57 -23.98 5.21
C SER A 50 6.53 -24.61 3.82
N GLU A 51 7.17 -25.79 3.69
CA GLU A 51 7.04 -26.63 2.49
C GLU A 51 5.59 -27.09 2.32
N ASN A 52 5.10 -26.99 1.08
CA ASN A 52 3.79 -27.52 0.75
C ASN A 52 3.89 -29.05 0.62
N ALA A 53 3.07 -29.78 1.36
CA ALA A 53 3.08 -31.24 1.34
C ALA A 53 2.39 -31.85 0.10
N ASP A 54 1.79 -31.03 -0.77
CA ASP A 54 1.14 -31.49 -2.00
C ASP A 54 2.18 -31.85 -3.08
N PRO A 55 2.29 -33.15 -3.49
CA PRO A 55 3.23 -33.58 -4.52
C PRO A 55 3.03 -32.90 -5.88
N LEU A 56 1.78 -32.56 -6.22
CA LEU A 56 1.47 -31.91 -7.49
C LEU A 56 1.97 -30.47 -7.50
N TRP A 57 1.82 -29.77 -6.36
CA TRP A 57 2.36 -28.44 -6.20
C TRP A 57 3.90 -28.44 -6.25
N GLU A 58 4.55 -29.43 -5.62
CA GLU A 58 6.00 -29.60 -5.69
C GLU A 58 6.50 -29.84 -7.13
N GLN A 59 5.78 -30.61 -7.91
CA GLN A 59 6.08 -30.82 -9.32
C GLN A 59 5.96 -29.51 -10.09
N ALA A 60 4.87 -28.79 -9.90
CA ALA A 60 4.64 -27.49 -10.54
C ALA A 60 5.74 -26.47 -10.17
N TYR A 61 6.13 -26.41 -8.91
CA TYR A 61 7.23 -25.56 -8.45
C TYR A 61 8.55 -25.87 -9.15
N ARG A 62 8.93 -27.16 -9.25
CA ARG A 62 10.14 -27.61 -9.94
C ARG A 62 10.13 -27.27 -11.43
N ASN A 63 8.99 -27.50 -12.10
CA ASN A 63 8.82 -27.17 -13.52
C ASN A 63 8.94 -25.67 -13.75
N TYR A 64 8.31 -24.84 -12.91
CA TYR A 64 8.40 -23.39 -12.96
C TYR A 64 9.85 -22.90 -12.81
N GLU A 65 10.58 -23.40 -11.80
CA GLU A 65 11.98 -23.03 -11.56
C GLU A 65 12.92 -23.52 -12.69
N SER A 66 12.64 -24.68 -13.31
CA SER A 66 13.40 -25.16 -14.46
C SER A 66 13.25 -24.22 -15.67
N ARG A 67 12.00 -23.88 -16.00
CA ARG A 67 11.69 -22.93 -17.09
C ARG A 67 12.33 -21.56 -16.88
N LYS A 68 12.24 -21.04 -15.66
CA LYS A 68 12.93 -19.78 -15.31
C LYS A 68 14.43 -19.84 -15.58
N ARG A 69 15.09 -20.96 -15.22
CA ARG A 69 16.52 -21.16 -15.48
C ARG A 69 16.85 -21.24 -16.98
N GLU A 70 16.04 -21.97 -17.73
CA GLU A 70 16.19 -22.10 -19.18
C GLU A 70 16.05 -20.74 -19.87
N GLU A 71 15.06 -19.95 -19.47
CA GLU A 71 14.83 -18.61 -20.02
C GLU A 71 15.71 -17.52 -19.37
N LYS A 72 16.59 -17.88 -18.40
CA LYS A 72 17.45 -16.96 -17.65
C LYS A 72 16.67 -15.83 -16.98
N LEU A 73 15.49 -16.14 -16.46
CA LEU A 73 14.64 -15.20 -15.73
C LEU A 73 14.91 -15.28 -14.23
N TYR A 74 14.85 -14.13 -13.57
CA TYR A 74 14.97 -14.01 -12.12
C TYR A 74 13.80 -13.19 -11.58
N ASP A 75 13.15 -13.68 -10.54
CA ASP A 75 12.21 -12.90 -9.76
C ASP A 75 12.91 -12.09 -8.65
N PHE A 76 12.15 -11.28 -7.93
CA PHE A 76 12.70 -10.49 -6.83
C PHE A 76 13.29 -11.36 -5.72
N ASP A 77 12.65 -12.47 -5.42
CA ASP A 77 13.12 -13.40 -4.37
C ASP A 77 14.42 -14.08 -4.79
N ASP A 78 14.59 -14.42 -6.07
CA ASP A 78 15.86 -14.94 -6.57
C ASP A 78 17.00 -13.92 -6.42
N LEU A 79 16.71 -12.63 -6.65
CA LEU A 79 17.72 -11.58 -6.49
C LEU A 79 18.18 -11.46 -5.03
N LEU A 80 17.23 -11.55 -4.08
CA LEU A 80 17.54 -11.56 -2.65
C LEU A 80 18.35 -12.79 -2.29
N LEU A 81 17.86 -13.98 -2.66
CA LEU A 81 18.48 -15.26 -2.37
C LEU A 81 19.92 -15.33 -2.91
N ARG A 82 20.10 -15.03 -4.20
CA ARG A 82 21.41 -15.02 -4.86
C ARG A 82 22.35 -14.01 -4.22
N THR A 83 21.86 -12.84 -3.83
CA THR A 83 22.68 -11.85 -3.17
C THR A 83 23.14 -12.36 -1.80
N ALA A 84 22.25 -12.94 -0.99
CA ALA A 84 22.60 -13.55 0.28
C ALA A 84 23.66 -14.65 0.12
N GLU A 85 23.45 -15.57 -0.82
CA GLU A 85 24.40 -16.64 -1.13
C GLU A 85 25.79 -16.14 -1.52
N LEU A 86 25.89 -15.06 -2.34
CA LEU A 86 27.18 -14.50 -2.74
C LEU A 86 27.96 -13.96 -1.53
N PHE A 87 27.29 -13.32 -0.58
CA PHE A 87 27.92 -12.83 0.65
C PHE A 87 28.33 -13.98 1.56
N GLU A 88 27.47 -14.97 1.77
CA GLU A 88 27.72 -16.13 2.62
C GLU A 88 28.87 -17.00 2.12
N LYS A 89 28.97 -17.22 0.80
CA LYS A 89 30.07 -17.94 0.17
C LYS A 89 31.38 -17.16 0.12
N GLY A 90 31.36 -15.91 0.56
CA GLY A 90 32.53 -15.05 0.57
C GLY A 90 33.06 -14.65 -0.82
N THR A 91 32.29 -14.89 -1.90
CA THR A 91 32.69 -14.58 -3.29
C THR A 91 32.60 -13.11 -3.63
N VAL A 92 32.01 -12.32 -2.74
CA VAL A 92 31.89 -10.85 -2.89
C VAL A 92 33.23 -10.19 -2.57
N SER A 93 33.65 -9.21 -3.38
CA SER A 93 34.90 -8.49 -3.16
C SER A 93 34.93 -7.78 -1.80
N ASP A 94 36.13 -7.64 -1.21
CA ASP A 94 36.32 -6.97 0.08
C ASP A 94 35.79 -5.54 0.12
N LYS A 95 35.80 -4.85 -1.02
CA LYS A 95 35.17 -3.53 -1.15
C LYS A 95 33.69 -3.54 -0.75
N TRP A 96 32.96 -4.55 -1.17
CA TRP A 96 31.54 -4.68 -0.86
C TRP A 96 31.29 -5.18 0.56
N LYS A 97 32.10 -6.13 1.07
CA LYS A 97 32.03 -6.60 2.46
C LYS A 97 32.22 -5.45 3.44
N LYS A 98 33.18 -4.57 3.18
CA LYS A 98 33.49 -3.40 4.03
C LYS A 98 32.49 -2.24 3.90
N ARG A 99 31.61 -2.24 2.89
CA ARG A 99 30.66 -1.17 2.67
C ARG A 99 29.54 -1.13 3.70
N PHE A 100 29.15 -2.28 4.23
CA PHE A 100 28.05 -2.44 5.20
C PHE A 100 28.55 -2.48 6.65
N ARG A 101 29.46 -1.57 7.02
CA ARG A 101 29.99 -1.52 8.39
C ARG A 101 28.97 -1.04 9.42
N TYR A 102 28.09 -0.16 9.03
CA TYR A 102 26.97 0.37 9.79
C TYR A 102 25.72 0.10 8.97
N LEU A 103 24.80 -0.65 9.52
CA LEU A 103 23.57 -1.03 8.83
C LEU A 103 22.38 -0.60 9.68
N LEU A 104 21.57 0.29 9.12
CA LEU A 104 20.32 0.73 9.71
C LEU A 104 19.18 0.11 8.91
N VAL A 105 18.29 -0.59 9.61
CA VAL A 105 17.13 -1.27 9.02
C VAL A 105 15.89 -0.69 9.65
N ASP A 106 15.07 -0.06 8.83
CA ASP A 106 13.75 0.47 9.22
C ASP A 106 12.64 -0.52 8.90
N GLU A 107 11.50 -0.40 9.58
CA GLU A 107 10.32 -1.28 9.41
C GLU A 107 10.70 -2.77 9.59
N TYR A 108 11.54 -3.08 10.60
CA TYR A 108 12.06 -4.43 10.80
C TYR A 108 10.97 -5.49 11.00
N GLN A 109 9.80 -5.11 11.51
CA GLN A 109 8.64 -6.00 11.70
C GLN A 109 8.04 -6.52 10.38
N ASP A 110 8.37 -5.91 9.23
CA ASP A 110 7.81 -6.28 7.92
C ASP A 110 8.74 -7.19 7.12
N ILE A 111 9.92 -7.50 7.64
CA ILE A 111 10.88 -8.32 6.92
C ILE A 111 10.51 -9.80 7.00
N ASN A 112 10.72 -10.51 5.89
CA ASN A 112 10.60 -11.96 5.83
C ASN A 112 11.95 -12.67 6.17
N PRO A 113 11.96 -13.99 6.40
CA PRO A 113 13.19 -14.72 6.72
C PRO A 113 14.31 -14.58 5.69
N LEU A 114 14.01 -14.49 4.40
CA LEU A 114 15.01 -14.30 3.35
C LEU A 114 15.66 -12.91 3.44
N GLN A 115 14.86 -11.87 3.69
CA GLN A 115 15.38 -10.52 3.89
C GLN A 115 16.23 -10.45 5.17
N ARG A 116 15.82 -11.12 6.26
CA ARG A 116 16.61 -11.25 7.48
C ARG A 116 17.95 -11.95 7.21
N ARG A 117 17.95 -13.04 6.44
CA ARG A 117 19.16 -13.73 6.00
C ARG A 117 20.11 -12.79 5.22
N LEU A 118 19.56 -11.99 4.32
CA LEU A 118 20.34 -11.02 3.55
C LEU A 118 20.95 -9.92 4.43
N ILE A 119 20.20 -9.37 5.39
CA ILE A 119 20.68 -8.38 6.36
C ILE A 119 21.88 -8.95 7.15
N ARG A 120 21.77 -10.19 7.63
CA ARG A 120 22.85 -10.87 8.33
C ARG A 120 24.07 -11.09 7.44
N ALA A 121 23.85 -11.50 6.20
CA ALA A 121 24.93 -11.69 5.23
C ALA A 121 25.67 -10.37 4.94
N TRP A 122 24.97 -9.25 4.85
CA TRP A 122 25.59 -7.94 4.71
C TRP A 122 26.37 -7.49 5.93
N ASN A 123 25.89 -7.82 7.13
CA ASN A 123 26.50 -7.39 8.39
C ASN A 123 27.63 -8.32 8.89
N GLN A 124 28.00 -9.37 8.16
CA GLN A 124 29.05 -10.33 8.61
C GLN A 124 30.39 -9.67 9.01
N ALA A 125 30.76 -8.58 8.31
CA ALA A 125 31.96 -7.79 8.63
C ALA A 125 31.61 -6.41 9.20
N GLY A 126 30.37 -6.23 9.65
CA GLY A 126 29.85 -4.99 10.18
C GLY A 126 30.33 -4.68 11.59
N ARG A 127 30.24 -3.42 11.98
CA ARG A 127 30.48 -2.96 13.35
C ARG A 127 29.21 -2.85 14.15
N GLU A 128 28.19 -2.32 13.52
CA GLU A 128 26.91 -2.01 14.19
C GLU A 128 25.75 -2.33 13.28
N LEU A 129 24.73 -2.90 13.88
CA LEU A 129 23.43 -3.17 13.26
C LEU A 129 22.37 -2.50 14.11
N PHE A 130 21.65 -1.56 13.53
CA PHE A 130 20.59 -0.83 14.18
C PHE A 130 19.26 -1.15 13.50
N MET A 131 18.30 -1.69 14.26
CA MET A 131 17.00 -2.10 13.76
C MET A 131 15.91 -1.27 14.40
N ILE A 132 15.01 -0.73 13.59
CA ILE A 132 13.91 0.11 14.02
C ILE A 132 12.61 -0.54 13.55
N GLY A 133 11.60 -0.53 14.38
CA GLY A 133 10.26 -0.98 14.00
C GLY A 133 9.31 -1.07 15.18
N ASP A 134 8.07 -1.40 14.86
CA ASP A 134 6.99 -1.58 15.81
C ASP A 134 6.31 -2.93 15.56
N PRO A 135 6.46 -3.93 16.47
CA PRO A 135 5.84 -5.26 16.31
C PRO A 135 4.31 -5.18 16.14
N ASP A 136 3.66 -4.20 16.77
CA ASP A 136 2.22 -4.01 16.71
C ASP A 136 1.75 -3.44 15.36
N GLN A 137 2.69 -3.06 14.47
CA GLN A 137 2.42 -2.66 13.10
C GLN A 137 2.82 -3.72 12.05
N SER A 138 3.11 -4.96 12.46
CA SER A 138 3.39 -6.08 11.53
C SER A 138 2.10 -6.57 10.89
N ILE A 139 1.87 -6.18 9.63
CA ILE A 139 0.64 -6.46 8.87
C ILE A 139 0.90 -7.11 7.50
N TYR A 140 2.09 -7.67 7.29
CA TYR A 140 2.48 -8.33 6.04
C TYR A 140 2.80 -9.81 6.25
N GLY A 141 2.14 -10.47 7.21
CA GLY A 141 2.25 -11.92 7.44
C GLY A 141 1.93 -12.73 6.19
N PHE A 142 0.96 -12.29 5.38
CA PHE A 142 0.65 -12.89 4.08
C PHE A 142 1.79 -12.81 3.04
N ARG A 143 2.81 -11.98 3.27
CA ARG A 143 4.06 -11.90 2.49
C ARG A 143 5.23 -12.58 3.21
N GLY A 144 4.96 -13.32 4.27
CA GLY A 144 5.96 -14.01 5.07
C GLY A 144 6.68 -13.14 6.10
N ALA A 145 6.17 -11.95 6.43
CA ALA A 145 6.68 -11.19 7.55
C ALA A 145 6.47 -11.96 8.86
N ASP A 146 7.43 -11.85 9.76
CA ASP A 146 7.43 -12.56 11.03
C ASP A 146 7.09 -11.59 12.17
N PRO A 147 5.91 -11.70 12.79
CA PRO A 147 5.51 -10.82 13.88
C PRO A 147 6.40 -10.94 15.12
N PHE A 148 7.14 -12.04 15.24
CA PHE A 148 8.08 -12.32 16.35
C PHE A 148 9.53 -12.00 15.97
N CYS A 149 9.77 -11.20 14.92
CA CYS A 149 11.12 -10.92 14.42
C CYS A 149 12.04 -10.26 15.47
N PHE A 150 11.48 -9.41 16.34
CA PHE A 150 12.23 -8.77 17.43
C PHE A 150 12.56 -9.74 18.56
N ASP A 151 11.64 -10.62 18.95
CA ASP A 151 11.86 -11.64 19.97
C ASP A 151 12.97 -12.60 19.51
N ARG A 152 12.89 -13.07 18.28
CA ARG A 152 13.96 -13.90 17.68
C ARG A 152 15.29 -13.18 17.56
N LEU A 153 15.27 -11.88 17.26
CA LEU A 153 16.49 -11.08 17.24
C LEU A 153 17.14 -11.04 18.62
N ALA A 154 16.34 -10.86 19.67
CA ALA A 154 16.82 -10.85 21.06
C ALA A 154 17.39 -12.21 21.50
N GLU A 155 16.75 -13.31 21.10
CA GLU A 155 17.23 -14.67 21.38
C GLU A 155 18.54 -15.00 20.65
N GLU A 156 18.69 -14.53 19.42
CA GLU A 156 19.83 -14.88 18.54
C GLU A 156 21.03 -13.94 18.70
N THR A 157 20.88 -12.78 19.36
CA THR A 157 21.93 -11.75 19.43
C THR A 157 22.33 -11.48 20.88
N SER A 158 23.51 -11.97 21.29
CA SER A 158 24.07 -11.63 22.60
C SER A 158 24.50 -10.16 22.66
N GLY A 159 24.14 -9.47 23.75
CA GLY A 159 24.52 -8.09 23.97
C GLY A 159 23.66 -7.07 23.17
N LEU A 160 22.47 -7.50 22.74
CA LEU A 160 21.48 -6.60 22.12
C LEU A 160 21.01 -5.56 23.15
N GLU A 161 21.09 -4.29 22.79
CA GLU A 161 20.48 -3.20 23.54
C GLU A 161 19.10 -2.89 22.96
N ILE A 162 18.07 -2.94 23.80
CA ILE A 162 16.69 -2.64 23.40
C ILE A 162 16.28 -1.28 23.94
N ILE A 163 16.03 -0.33 23.03
CA ILE A 163 15.57 1.01 23.36
C ILE A 163 14.11 1.12 22.96
N ARG A 164 13.21 1.39 23.94
CA ARG A 164 11.79 1.56 23.73
C ARG A 164 11.41 3.03 23.74
N LEU A 165 10.87 3.51 22.60
CA LEU A 165 10.35 4.87 22.51
C LEU A 165 8.91 4.89 23.04
N LYS A 166 8.66 5.67 24.08
CA LYS A 166 7.34 5.76 24.75
C LYS A 166 6.56 7.01 24.37
N GLU A 167 7.24 8.04 23.85
CA GLU A 167 6.63 9.31 23.53
C GLU A 167 6.03 9.29 22.12
N ASN A 168 4.75 9.54 22.00
CA ASN A 168 4.03 9.65 20.72
C ASN A 168 3.74 11.13 20.41
N TYR A 169 4.26 11.59 19.28
CA TYR A 169 4.13 12.97 18.79
C TYR A 169 3.13 13.09 17.64
N ARG A 170 2.46 12.01 17.25
CA ARG A 170 1.55 11.96 16.11
C ARG A 170 0.11 12.16 16.51
N SER A 171 -0.39 11.32 17.39
CA SER A 171 -1.82 11.15 17.67
C SER A 171 -2.22 11.76 19.00
N SER A 172 -3.47 12.22 19.08
CA SER A 172 -4.06 12.73 20.32
C SER A 172 -4.13 11.66 21.42
N PRO A 173 -4.18 12.07 22.70
CA PRO A 173 -4.24 11.15 23.84
C PRO A 173 -5.40 10.15 23.75
N GLN A 174 -6.57 10.59 23.25
CA GLN A 174 -7.77 9.73 23.12
C GLN A 174 -7.57 8.65 22.07
N ILE A 175 -6.92 8.99 20.95
CA ILE A 175 -6.64 8.01 19.89
C ILE A 175 -5.66 6.96 20.40
N ILE A 176 -4.59 7.38 21.09
CA ILE A 176 -3.60 6.47 21.67
C ILE A 176 -4.22 5.57 22.72
N ALA A 177 -5.03 6.14 23.64
CA ALA A 177 -5.72 5.36 24.66
C ALA A 177 -6.65 4.31 24.04
N ALA A 178 -7.52 4.72 23.10
CA ALA A 178 -8.44 3.80 22.44
C ALA A 178 -7.71 2.72 21.62
N ALA A 179 -6.61 3.06 20.94
CA ALA A 179 -5.82 2.10 20.18
C ALA A 179 -5.09 1.11 21.11
N SER A 180 -4.59 1.56 22.25
CA SER A 180 -3.92 0.72 23.25
C SER A 180 -4.86 -0.32 23.88
N GLU A 181 -6.16 -0.02 23.99
CA GLU A 181 -7.16 -0.97 24.49
C GLU A 181 -7.26 -2.25 23.63
N LEU A 182 -6.88 -2.20 22.35
CA LEU A 182 -6.84 -3.39 21.49
C LEU A 182 -5.90 -4.48 22.05
N TRP A 183 -4.93 -4.08 22.88
CA TRP A 183 -3.91 -4.97 23.45
C TRP A 183 -4.18 -5.35 24.91
N ARG A 184 -5.24 -4.81 25.54
CA ARG A 184 -5.56 -5.05 26.95
C ARG A 184 -5.67 -6.53 27.33
N THR A 185 -6.04 -7.39 26.41
CA THR A 185 -6.14 -8.84 26.63
C THR A 185 -4.81 -9.58 26.53
N ARG A 186 -3.75 -8.95 26.07
CA ARG A 186 -2.39 -9.56 26.11
C ARG A 186 -1.95 -9.67 27.56
N LYS A 187 -1.81 -10.90 28.03
CA LYS A 187 -1.17 -11.21 29.32
C LYS A 187 0.29 -10.79 29.20
N ASN A 188 0.77 -9.84 29.94
CA ASN A 188 2.16 -9.34 30.04
C ASN A 188 2.45 -7.99 29.37
N VAL A 189 1.48 -7.09 29.19
CA VAL A 189 1.81 -5.68 29.00
C VAL A 189 2.15 -5.13 30.39
N ASP A 190 3.43 -4.92 30.68
CA ASP A 190 3.85 -4.18 31.87
C ASP A 190 3.22 -2.78 31.82
N GLU A 191 2.62 -2.34 32.93
CA GLU A 191 2.02 -0.98 33.04
C GLU A 191 2.99 0.15 32.65
N GLY A 192 4.28 -0.14 32.65
CA GLY A 192 5.36 0.76 32.22
C GLY A 192 5.58 0.85 30.69
N GLU A 193 4.84 0.13 29.87
CA GLU A 193 5.01 0.10 28.40
C GLU A 193 3.98 0.98 27.65
N SER A 194 3.11 1.69 28.36
CA SER A 194 2.11 2.56 27.72
C SER A 194 2.75 3.71 26.94
N LEU A 195 2.22 3.99 25.75
CA LEU A 195 2.58 5.17 24.97
C LEU A 195 2.02 6.43 25.61
N HIS A 196 2.84 7.48 25.67
CA HIS A 196 2.46 8.80 26.14
C HIS A 196 2.26 9.73 24.95
N ALA A 197 1.06 10.28 24.81
CA ALA A 197 0.78 11.25 23.75
C ALA A 197 1.23 12.65 24.16
N ASN A 198 2.00 13.30 23.29
CA ASN A 198 2.46 14.69 23.49
C ASN A 198 1.60 15.73 22.75
N CYS A 199 0.47 15.32 22.17
CA CYS A 199 -0.46 16.24 21.50
C CYS A 199 -1.49 16.78 22.50
N PRO A 200 -1.80 18.10 22.47
CA PRO A 200 -2.70 18.72 23.47
C PRO A 200 -4.18 18.51 23.17
N ASP A 201 -4.56 18.04 22.00
CA ASP A 201 -5.95 18.00 21.55
C ASP A 201 -6.74 16.86 22.20
N ASN A 202 -7.92 17.19 22.70
CA ASN A 202 -8.82 16.33 23.47
C ASN A 202 -10.12 16.05 22.70
N VAL A 203 -10.05 15.68 21.43
CA VAL A 203 -11.23 15.30 20.64
C VAL A 203 -11.53 13.81 20.89
N PRO A 204 -12.76 13.47 21.33
CA PRO A 204 -13.11 12.07 21.58
C PRO A 204 -13.10 11.24 20.29
N VAL A 205 -12.66 9.99 20.41
CA VAL A 205 -12.81 9.01 19.31
C VAL A 205 -14.31 8.73 19.15
N ARG A 206 -14.82 8.79 17.91
CA ARG A 206 -16.24 8.61 17.63
C ARG A 206 -16.52 7.28 16.95
N LEU A 207 -17.59 6.60 17.40
CA LEU A 207 -18.17 5.44 16.71
C LEU A 207 -19.61 5.78 16.33
N VAL A 208 -19.88 5.87 15.04
CA VAL A 208 -21.19 6.25 14.52
C VAL A 208 -21.88 5.05 13.89
N LYS A 209 -23.05 4.67 14.40
CA LYS A 209 -23.89 3.60 13.86
C LYS A 209 -24.91 4.17 12.87
N ALA A 210 -24.93 3.64 11.66
CA ALA A 210 -25.93 3.94 10.64
C ALA A 210 -26.86 2.73 10.40
N GLY A 211 -28.05 2.97 9.86
CA GLY A 211 -29.05 1.91 9.64
C GLY A 211 -28.73 1.02 8.43
N SER A 212 -27.81 1.42 7.55
CA SER A 212 -27.41 0.66 6.35
C SER A 212 -26.05 1.10 5.84
N GLY A 213 -25.39 0.27 5.01
CA GLY A 213 -24.11 0.64 4.38
C GLY A 213 -24.19 1.87 3.49
N MET A 214 -25.33 2.12 2.85
CA MET A 214 -25.58 3.35 2.10
C MET A 214 -25.75 4.55 3.05
N GLY A 215 -26.51 4.39 4.15
CA GLY A 215 -26.64 5.41 5.20
C GLY A 215 -25.31 5.78 5.83
N GLU A 216 -24.44 4.79 6.03
CA GLU A 216 -23.09 4.97 6.54
C GLU A 216 -22.24 5.82 5.57
N ALA A 217 -22.24 5.50 4.27
CA ALA A 217 -21.51 6.26 3.27
C ALA A 217 -22.03 7.70 3.11
N ILE A 218 -23.34 7.90 3.20
CA ILE A 218 -23.96 9.23 3.20
C ILE A 218 -23.54 10.02 4.44
N PHE A 219 -23.50 9.39 5.62
CA PHE A 219 -23.03 10.04 6.83
C PHE A 219 -21.59 10.51 6.67
N VAL A 220 -20.68 9.63 6.19
CA VAL A 220 -19.27 9.98 5.96
C VAL A 220 -19.13 11.16 5.02
N ALA A 221 -19.84 11.15 3.87
CA ALA A 221 -19.77 12.24 2.92
C ALA A 221 -20.27 13.57 3.51
N LYS A 222 -21.38 13.56 4.26
CA LYS A 222 -21.90 14.75 4.94
C LYS A 222 -20.98 15.26 6.05
N GLU A 223 -20.38 14.36 6.81
CA GLU A 223 -19.45 14.73 7.88
C GLU A 223 -18.16 15.33 7.31
N ILE A 224 -17.66 14.81 6.17
CA ILE A 224 -16.54 15.41 5.43
C ILE A 224 -16.90 16.83 4.98
N ASN A 225 -18.07 17.04 4.40
CA ASN A 225 -18.54 18.37 4.02
C ASN A 225 -18.60 19.31 5.23
N ARG A 226 -19.13 18.84 6.34
CA ARG A 226 -19.18 19.61 7.60
C ARG A 226 -17.77 20.00 8.09
N LEU A 227 -16.83 19.09 8.06
CA LEU A 227 -15.43 19.34 8.46
C LEU A 227 -14.74 20.32 7.51
N ALA A 228 -15.10 20.30 6.23
CA ALA A 228 -14.55 21.21 5.21
C ALA A 228 -15.23 22.60 5.21
N GLY A 229 -16.07 22.92 6.21
CA GLY A 229 -16.72 24.21 6.33
C GLY A 229 -18.04 24.35 5.58
N GLY A 230 -18.58 23.23 5.05
CA GLY A 230 -19.94 23.19 4.51
C GLY A 230 -20.96 23.39 5.62
N ILE A 231 -21.74 24.45 5.54
CA ILE A 231 -22.80 24.76 6.51
C ILE A 231 -24.12 24.24 5.94
N GLY A 232 -24.71 23.23 6.59
CA GLY A 232 -26.12 22.87 6.34
C GLY A 232 -27.03 24.03 6.75
N MET A 233 -28.13 24.27 6.00
CA MET A 233 -29.05 25.39 6.23
C MET A 233 -29.57 25.42 7.67
N LEU A 234 -29.70 24.27 8.34
CA LEU A 234 -30.11 24.12 9.75
C LEU A 234 -28.97 24.41 10.73
N GLU A 235 -27.74 24.10 10.38
CA GLU A 235 -26.56 24.37 11.21
C GLU A 235 -26.14 25.84 11.19
N ALA A 236 -26.49 26.58 10.12
CA ALA A 236 -26.27 28.02 10.04
C ALA A 236 -27.03 28.78 11.16
N HIS A 237 -28.23 28.31 11.52
CA HIS A 237 -29.00 28.89 12.64
C HIS A 237 -28.41 28.54 14.03
N GLN A 238 -27.84 27.34 14.20
CA GLN A 238 -27.21 26.91 15.44
C GLN A 238 -25.80 27.47 15.63
N ALA A 239 -25.02 27.61 14.55
CA ALA A 239 -23.67 28.18 14.59
C ALA A 239 -23.64 29.65 15.04
N ALA A 240 -24.76 30.38 14.88
CA ALA A 240 -24.89 31.74 15.40
C ALA A 240 -24.89 31.79 16.93
N TRP A 241 -25.11 30.68 17.60
CA TRP A 241 -25.20 30.57 19.08
C TRP A 241 -24.03 29.82 19.73
N ASP A 242 -23.25 29.06 18.94
CA ASP A 242 -22.12 28.28 19.45
C ASP A 242 -20.78 28.98 19.07
N ASN A 243 -20.25 29.73 20.06
CA ASN A 243 -19.03 30.54 19.93
C ASN A 243 -17.75 29.72 19.89
N ARG A 244 -17.78 28.42 19.55
CA ARG A 244 -16.58 27.59 19.38
C ARG A 244 -16.01 27.82 17.98
N GLU A 245 -14.78 28.30 17.91
CA GLU A 245 -14.00 28.33 16.67
C GLU A 245 -13.86 26.89 16.14
N ARG A 246 -14.70 26.52 15.16
CA ARG A 246 -14.58 25.21 14.48
C ARG A 246 -13.40 25.28 13.53
N LYS A 247 -12.43 24.40 13.72
CA LYS A 247 -11.30 24.25 12.79
C LYS A 247 -11.83 23.70 11.46
N VAL A 248 -11.80 24.52 10.42
CA VAL A 248 -12.14 24.09 9.05
C VAL A 248 -11.00 23.27 8.50
N ARG A 249 -11.31 22.11 7.92
CA ARG A 249 -10.34 21.16 7.36
C ARG A 249 -10.26 21.30 5.86
N ALA A 250 -9.06 21.22 5.30
CA ALA A 250 -8.90 21.00 3.87
C ALA A 250 -9.20 19.53 3.52
N PHE A 251 -9.69 19.27 2.31
CA PHE A 251 -10.02 17.90 1.89
C PHE A 251 -8.81 16.96 1.91
N ASP A 252 -7.61 17.44 1.67
CA ASP A 252 -6.36 16.66 1.73
C ASP A 252 -5.90 16.33 3.17
N GLU A 253 -6.50 16.97 4.18
CA GLU A 253 -6.32 16.63 5.59
C GLU A 253 -7.16 15.42 6.02
N ILE A 254 -8.06 14.92 5.17
CA ILE A 254 -9.04 13.88 5.48
C ILE A 254 -8.74 12.60 4.72
N ALA A 255 -8.67 11.48 5.44
CA ALA A 255 -8.59 10.16 4.85
C ALA A 255 -9.77 9.28 5.26
N VAL A 256 -10.25 8.43 4.33
CA VAL A 256 -11.22 7.38 4.61
C VAL A 256 -10.58 6.02 4.33
N LEU A 257 -10.44 5.23 5.39
CA LEU A 257 -9.83 3.91 5.36
C LEU A 257 -10.91 2.83 5.30
N CYS A 258 -10.80 1.91 4.34
CA CYS A 258 -11.69 0.77 4.16
C CYS A 258 -10.92 -0.54 4.33
N ARG A 259 -11.58 -1.62 4.74
CA ARG A 259 -10.93 -2.94 4.76
C ARG A 259 -10.82 -3.54 3.36
N THR A 260 -11.79 -3.30 2.50
CA THR A 260 -11.85 -3.86 1.14
C THR A 260 -12.11 -2.78 0.08
N HIS A 261 -11.68 -3.03 -1.14
CA HIS A 261 -11.96 -2.17 -2.29
C HIS A 261 -13.46 -2.03 -2.60
N ARG A 262 -14.25 -3.08 -2.32
CA ARG A 262 -15.70 -3.06 -2.52
C ARG A 262 -16.41 -2.04 -1.62
N GLN A 263 -15.96 -1.90 -0.39
CA GLN A 263 -16.48 -0.87 0.53
C GLN A 263 -16.23 0.54 -0.02
N ALA A 264 -15.04 0.78 -0.60
CA ALA A 264 -14.69 2.06 -1.20
C ALA A 264 -15.63 2.47 -2.35
N GLU A 265 -16.13 1.52 -3.15
CA GLU A 265 -17.02 1.81 -4.30
C GLU A 265 -18.34 2.47 -3.90
N ILE A 266 -18.91 2.06 -2.76
CA ILE A 266 -20.15 2.66 -2.24
C ILE A 266 -19.87 4.08 -1.77
N LEU A 267 -18.78 4.28 -1.05
CA LEU A 267 -18.35 5.58 -0.57
C LEU A 267 -18.06 6.55 -1.72
N GLU A 268 -17.35 6.11 -2.76
CA GLU A 268 -17.03 6.92 -3.94
C GLU A 268 -18.29 7.47 -4.62
N LYS A 269 -19.35 6.65 -4.74
CA LYS A 269 -20.64 7.11 -5.29
C LYS A 269 -21.25 8.25 -4.46
N CYS A 270 -21.18 8.14 -3.12
CA CYS A 270 -21.70 9.19 -2.24
C CYS A 270 -20.83 10.46 -2.29
N LEU A 271 -19.50 10.34 -2.27
CA LEU A 271 -18.59 11.48 -2.39
C LEU A 271 -18.82 12.22 -3.72
N LYS A 272 -18.97 11.48 -4.81
CA LYS A 272 -19.25 12.05 -6.14
C LYS A 272 -20.60 12.79 -6.17
N THR A 273 -21.62 12.22 -5.54
CA THR A 273 -22.97 12.84 -5.49
C THR A 273 -22.97 14.13 -4.67
N GLU A 274 -22.21 14.17 -3.58
CA GLU A 274 -22.03 15.35 -2.72
C GLU A 274 -21.03 16.37 -3.29
N GLY A 275 -20.42 16.08 -4.45
CA GLY A 275 -19.45 16.99 -5.09
C GLY A 275 -18.09 17.07 -4.35
N ILE A 276 -17.78 16.10 -3.50
CA ILE A 276 -16.53 16.06 -2.73
C ILE A 276 -15.42 15.52 -3.64
N PRO A 277 -14.34 16.27 -3.86
CA PRO A 277 -13.19 15.76 -4.59
C PRO A 277 -12.50 14.66 -3.78
N TYR A 278 -12.21 13.52 -4.41
CA TYR A 278 -11.54 12.41 -3.77
C TYR A 278 -10.49 11.76 -4.67
N LEU A 279 -9.47 11.16 -4.04
CA LEU A 279 -8.45 10.33 -4.67
C LEU A 279 -8.55 8.92 -4.09
N ARG A 280 -8.77 7.94 -4.95
CA ARG A 280 -8.66 6.53 -4.54
C ARG A 280 -7.21 6.12 -4.59
N ALA A 281 -6.66 5.81 -3.43
CA ALA A 281 -5.35 5.24 -3.31
C ALA A 281 -5.45 3.71 -3.32
N GLY A 282 -4.72 3.02 -4.17
CA GLY A 282 -4.72 1.56 -4.34
C GLY A 282 -4.94 1.19 -5.80
N ARG A 283 -4.60 -0.04 -6.14
CA ARG A 283 -4.55 -0.67 -7.45
C ARG A 283 -4.91 0.26 -8.61
N GLU A 284 -3.91 0.86 -9.18
CA GLU A 284 -4.10 1.69 -10.35
C GLU A 284 -4.35 0.75 -11.54
N GLU A 285 -5.61 0.27 -11.67
CA GLU A 285 -6.07 -0.60 -12.76
C GLU A 285 -5.65 -0.06 -14.13
N PHE A 286 -5.47 1.25 -14.25
CA PHE A 286 -5.00 1.85 -15.48
C PHE A 286 -3.57 1.44 -15.85
N LEU A 287 -2.72 1.05 -14.87
CA LEU A 287 -1.39 0.52 -15.18
C LEU A 287 -1.44 -0.87 -15.83
N GLU A 288 -2.54 -1.60 -15.69
CA GLU A 288 -2.77 -2.89 -16.37
C GLU A 288 -3.33 -2.71 -17.79
N ASP A 289 -3.75 -1.49 -18.16
CA ASP A 289 -4.25 -1.17 -19.49
C ASP A 289 -3.18 -1.40 -20.58
N GLU A 290 -3.57 -2.01 -21.69
CA GLU A 290 -2.66 -2.39 -22.79
C GLU A 290 -1.89 -1.19 -23.34
N ALA A 291 -2.54 -0.06 -23.55
CA ALA A 291 -1.89 1.12 -24.11
C ALA A 291 -0.90 1.74 -23.12
N VAL A 292 -1.24 1.74 -21.82
CA VAL A 292 -0.32 2.19 -20.76
C VAL A 292 0.87 1.25 -20.68
N GLN A 293 0.65 -0.06 -20.67
CA GLN A 293 1.71 -1.07 -20.61
C GLN A 293 2.63 -0.99 -21.84
N GLY A 294 2.07 -0.90 -23.03
CA GLY A 294 2.83 -0.74 -24.25
C GLY A 294 3.64 0.55 -24.28
N SER A 295 3.05 1.67 -23.80
CA SER A 295 3.75 2.95 -23.67
C SER A 295 4.93 2.86 -22.69
N LEU A 296 4.72 2.29 -21.51
CA LEU A 296 5.79 2.08 -20.53
C LEU A 296 6.90 1.16 -21.07
N SER A 297 6.54 0.15 -21.83
CA SER A 297 7.52 -0.72 -22.47
C SER A 297 8.35 0.03 -23.52
N PHE A 298 7.75 0.92 -24.30
CA PHE A 298 8.50 1.78 -25.21
C PHE A 298 9.44 2.74 -24.47
N LEU A 299 8.99 3.35 -23.36
CA LEU A 299 9.83 4.21 -22.54
C LEU A 299 11.06 3.47 -21.97
N ARG A 300 10.87 2.22 -21.53
CA ARG A 300 11.97 1.36 -21.06
C ARG A 300 12.95 1.02 -22.19
N TYR A 301 12.43 0.72 -23.37
CA TYR A 301 13.26 0.51 -24.55
C TYR A 301 14.11 1.77 -24.86
N LEU A 302 13.54 2.96 -24.76
CA LEU A 302 14.30 4.22 -24.95
C LEU A 302 15.42 4.39 -23.92
N GLU A 303 15.23 3.89 -22.71
CA GLU A 303 16.26 3.89 -21.65
C GLU A 303 17.32 2.81 -21.88
N ASN A 304 16.90 1.62 -22.30
CA ASN A 304 17.77 0.50 -22.61
C ASN A 304 17.47 -0.08 -24.01
N PRO A 305 18.14 0.40 -25.07
CA PRO A 305 17.92 -0.06 -26.44
C PRO A 305 18.24 -1.55 -26.72
N SER A 306 18.81 -2.26 -25.75
CA SER A 306 19.07 -3.70 -25.82
C SER A 306 17.91 -4.55 -25.25
N ASP A 307 16.85 -3.91 -24.75
CA ASP A 307 15.70 -4.60 -24.17
C ASP A 307 14.72 -5.06 -25.25
N LEU A 308 14.99 -6.27 -25.81
CA LEU A 308 14.15 -6.89 -26.84
C LEU A 308 12.73 -7.20 -26.34
N VAL A 309 12.56 -7.51 -25.06
CA VAL A 309 11.25 -7.83 -24.49
C VAL A 309 10.37 -6.58 -24.51
N SER A 310 10.88 -5.46 -24.06
CA SER A 310 10.17 -4.18 -24.12
C SER A 310 9.87 -3.75 -25.56
N MET A 311 10.76 -4.04 -26.51
CA MET A 311 10.49 -3.84 -27.94
C MET A 311 9.33 -4.68 -28.45
N GLN A 312 9.31 -5.98 -28.15
CA GLN A 312 8.25 -6.90 -28.57
C GLN A 312 6.91 -6.52 -27.98
N GLU A 313 6.92 -6.13 -26.73
CA GLU A 313 5.72 -5.74 -26.00
C GLU A 313 5.11 -4.43 -26.54
N CYS A 314 5.91 -3.40 -26.75
CA CYS A 314 5.39 -2.16 -27.33
C CYS A 314 4.95 -2.35 -28.81
N ALA A 315 5.62 -3.20 -29.58
CA ALA A 315 5.19 -3.53 -30.94
C ALA A 315 3.77 -4.13 -30.95
N ARG A 316 3.51 -5.07 -30.06
CA ARG A 316 2.19 -5.71 -29.94
C ARG A 316 1.13 -4.77 -29.41
N GLU A 317 1.42 -4.04 -28.31
CA GLU A 317 0.39 -3.28 -27.59
C GLU A 317 0.11 -1.89 -28.22
N ILE A 318 1.12 -1.24 -28.80
CA ILE A 318 0.95 0.09 -29.42
C ILE A 318 0.73 0.00 -30.92
N TRP A 319 1.64 -0.71 -31.61
CA TRP A 319 1.57 -0.80 -33.09
C TRP A 319 0.70 -1.95 -33.58
N LYS A 320 0.24 -2.85 -32.68
CA LYS A 320 -0.57 -4.04 -33.01
C LYS A 320 0.08 -4.93 -34.08
N LEU A 321 1.42 -5.04 -34.02
CA LEU A 321 2.23 -5.80 -34.97
C LEU A 321 2.77 -7.08 -34.32
N GLU A 322 2.81 -8.17 -35.10
CA GLU A 322 3.51 -9.38 -34.72
C GLU A 322 5.02 -9.19 -34.81
N TRP A 323 5.77 -9.85 -33.93
CA TRP A 323 7.22 -9.70 -33.89
C TRP A 323 7.92 -10.42 -35.04
N ASN A 324 8.64 -9.65 -35.85
CA ASN A 324 9.51 -10.12 -36.95
C ASN A 324 10.60 -9.08 -37.25
N ALA A 325 11.49 -9.35 -38.19
CA ALA A 325 12.60 -8.46 -38.54
C ALA A 325 12.14 -7.07 -39.03
N VAL A 326 11.02 -6.99 -39.73
CA VAL A 326 10.44 -5.71 -40.20
C VAL A 326 9.90 -4.91 -39.01
N THR A 327 9.20 -5.58 -38.11
CA THR A 327 8.68 -4.97 -36.88
C THR A 327 9.82 -4.45 -35.99
N GLU A 328 10.93 -5.21 -35.90
CA GLU A 328 12.10 -4.75 -35.15
C GLU A 328 12.67 -3.46 -35.73
N GLU A 329 12.77 -3.36 -37.05
CA GLU A 329 13.28 -2.15 -37.74
C GLU A 329 12.35 -0.94 -37.49
N ILE A 330 11.03 -1.13 -37.53
CA ILE A 330 10.04 -0.09 -37.25
C ILE A 330 10.26 0.46 -35.82
N ILE A 331 10.38 -0.44 -34.85
CA ILE A 331 10.56 -0.01 -33.44
C ILE A 331 11.92 0.66 -33.23
N ARG A 332 12.97 0.18 -33.86
CA ARG A 332 14.31 0.82 -33.82
C ARG A 332 14.29 2.22 -34.43
N THR A 333 13.55 2.40 -35.52
CA THR A 333 13.37 3.71 -36.16
C THR A 333 12.59 4.66 -35.27
N ALA A 334 11.48 4.21 -34.67
CA ALA A 334 10.76 4.97 -33.66
C ALA A 334 11.67 5.34 -32.48
N GLY A 335 12.47 4.39 -31.99
CA GLY A 335 13.43 4.64 -30.91
C GLY A 335 14.43 5.74 -31.21
N LYS A 336 14.96 5.79 -32.44
CA LYS A 336 15.86 6.89 -32.88
C LYS A 336 15.14 8.24 -32.85
N THR A 337 13.89 8.28 -33.30
CA THR A 337 13.07 9.51 -33.35
C THR A 337 12.80 10.06 -31.93
N TYR A 338 12.47 9.18 -30.98
CA TYR A 338 12.07 9.57 -29.63
C TYR A 338 13.24 9.66 -28.63
N SER A 339 14.44 9.16 -28.95
CA SER A 339 15.58 9.16 -28.03
C SER A 339 16.01 10.55 -27.56
N VAL A 340 15.99 11.56 -28.46
CA VAL A 340 16.33 12.94 -28.14
C VAL A 340 15.22 13.62 -27.32
N PRO A 341 13.93 13.55 -27.72
CA PRO A 341 12.82 14.02 -26.90
C PRO A 341 12.82 13.42 -25.49
N TYR A 342 13.05 12.11 -25.34
CA TYR A 342 13.11 11.40 -24.07
C TYR A 342 14.11 12.03 -23.09
N LYS A 343 15.31 12.39 -23.57
CA LYS A 343 16.37 12.97 -22.75
C LYS A 343 16.15 14.45 -22.42
N LYS A 344 15.44 15.20 -23.27
CA LYS A 344 15.35 16.66 -23.16
C LYS A 344 14.02 17.18 -22.62
N LYS A 345 12.94 16.44 -22.81
CA LYS A 345 11.60 16.91 -22.39
C LYS A 345 11.28 16.48 -20.96
N LYS A 346 10.51 17.32 -20.26
CA LYS A 346 9.87 16.91 -19.00
C LYS A 346 8.84 15.81 -19.26
N PRO A 347 8.60 14.91 -18.29
CA PRO A 347 7.69 13.77 -18.45
C PRO A 347 6.33 14.14 -19.05
N ARG A 348 5.68 15.19 -18.54
CA ARG A 348 4.39 15.65 -19.04
C ARG A 348 4.42 15.98 -20.54
N LYS A 349 5.37 16.78 -20.97
CA LYS A 349 5.49 17.20 -22.37
C LYS A 349 5.84 16.03 -23.30
N PHE A 350 6.58 15.05 -22.80
CA PHE A 350 6.90 13.85 -23.57
C PHE A 350 5.66 12.97 -23.74
N VAL A 351 4.97 12.67 -22.63
CA VAL A 351 3.78 11.80 -22.66
C VAL A 351 2.63 12.43 -23.45
N GLU A 352 2.41 13.74 -23.33
CA GLU A 352 1.42 14.48 -24.17
C GLU A 352 1.72 14.32 -25.66
N GLN A 353 2.98 14.50 -26.08
CA GLN A 353 3.39 14.30 -27.48
C GLN A 353 3.18 12.85 -27.90
N TRP A 354 3.61 11.89 -27.09
CA TRP A 354 3.47 10.46 -27.33
C TRP A 354 2.00 10.06 -27.54
N MET A 355 1.12 10.49 -26.63
CA MET A 355 -0.30 10.22 -26.73
C MET A 355 -0.92 10.76 -28.00
N LYS A 356 -0.54 11.99 -28.41
CA LYS A 356 -1.03 12.64 -29.61
C LYS A 356 -0.59 11.88 -30.88
N GLU A 357 0.69 11.51 -30.94
CA GLU A 357 1.24 10.85 -32.12
C GLU A 357 0.78 9.39 -32.25
N MET A 358 0.46 8.71 -31.14
CA MET A 358 -0.09 7.36 -31.12
C MET A 358 -1.62 7.30 -31.11
N GLY A 359 -2.32 8.43 -31.13
CA GLY A 359 -3.79 8.47 -31.10
C GLY A 359 -4.40 7.98 -29.81
N LEU A 360 -3.69 8.09 -28.67
CA LEU A 360 -4.07 7.57 -27.36
C LEU A 360 -4.75 8.64 -26.48
N GLU A 361 -5.00 9.85 -26.97
CA GLU A 361 -5.49 10.99 -26.19
C GLU A 361 -6.87 10.75 -25.56
N LYS A 362 -7.72 9.96 -26.20
CA LYS A 362 -9.08 9.68 -25.72
C LYS A 362 -9.15 8.53 -24.70
N GLN A 363 -8.05 7.82 -24.48
CA GLN A 363 -8.03 6.69 -23.56
C GLN A 363 -7.90 7.18 -22.12
N GLN A 364 -8.86 6.80 -21.28
CA GLN A 364 -8.94 7.24 -19.88
C GLN A 364 -7.73 6.78 -19.07
N ALA A 365 -7.21 5.59 -19.32
CA ALA A 365 -6.02 5.07 -18.68
C ALA A 365 -4.76 5.91 -19.00
N MET A 366 -4.61 6.33 -20.26
CA MET A 366 -3.51 7.19 -20.70
C MET A 366 -3.61 8.61 -20.13
N GLN A 367 -4.84 9.14 -19.94
CA GLN A 367 -5.04 10.42 -19.25
C GLN A 367 -4.58 10.35 -17.79
N LYS A 368 -4.84 9.24 -17.09
CA LYS A 368 -4.33 9.01 -15.74
C LYS A 368 -2.80 8.93 -15.73
N LEU A 369 -2.20 8.22 -16.68
CA LEU A 369 -0.74 8.18 -16.84
C LEU A 369 -0.15 9.58 -17.02
N LEU A 370 -0.80 10.42 -17.84
CA LEU A 370 -0.39 11.80 -18.04
C LEU A 370 -0.47 12.64 -16.75
N GLN A 371 -1.53 12.47 -15.95
CA GLN A 371 -1.67 13.16 -14.67
C GLN A 371 -0.52 12.80 -13.71
N MET A 372 -0.09 11.54 -13.69
CA MET A 372 1.04 11.12 -12.85
C MET A 372 2.37 11.77 -13.21
N THR A 373 2.57 12.17 -14.46
CA THR A 373 3.83 12.80 -14.89
C THR A 373 4.16 14.09 -14.17
N VAL A 374 3.17 14.75 -13.55
CA VAL A 374 3.34 16.03 -12.81
C VAL A 374 4.27 15.87 -11.61
N PHE A 375 4.33 14.67 -11.04
CA PHE A 375 5.12 14.40 -9.83
C PHE A 375 6.61 14.14 -10.10
N TYR A 376 7.05 14.08 -11.38
CA TYR A 376 8.40 13.70 -11.75
C TYR A 376 9.08 14.81 -12.59
N ASN A 377 10.35 15.03 -12.34
CA ASN A 377 11.11 16.04 -13.05
C ASN A 377 11.81 15.48 -14.29
N THR A 378 12.15 14.19 -14.28
CA THR A 378 12.89 13.54 -15.38
C THR A 378 12.17 12.25 -15.84
N MET A 379 12.38 11.86 -17.10
CA MET A 379 11.81 10.63 -17.65
C MET A 379 12.34 9.37 -16.96
N PRO A 380 13.63 9.23 -16.64
CA PRO A 380 14.12 8.08 -15.88
C PRO A 380 13.46 7.93 -14.51
N GLU A 381 13.32 9.01 -13.73
CA GLU A 381 12.60 8.98 -12.44
C GLU A 381 11.15 8.49 -12.61
N PHE A 382 10.46 8.98 -13.64
CA PHE A 382 9.10 8.59 -13.94
C PHE A 382 8.99 7.10 -14.31
N VAL A 383 9.86 6.62 -15.20
CA VAL A 383 9.88 5.22 -15.64
C VAL A 383 10.29 4.28 -14.52
N ASP A 384 11.29 4.64 -13.72
CA ASP A 384 11.74 3.85 -12.57
C ASP A 384 10.64 3.73 -11.51
N ALA A 385 9.97 4.82 -11.18
CA ALA A 385 8.86 4.81 -10.22
C ALA A 385 7.71 3.89 -10.66
N LEU A 386 7.33 3.93 -11.95
CA LEU A 386 6.28 3.07 -12.48
C LEU A 386 6.74 1.62 -12.73
N SER A 387 8.05 1.38 -12.85
CA SER A 387 8.62 0.05 -13.06
C SER A 387 8.86 -0.72 -11.77
N LEU A 388 9.16 -0.01 -10.70
CA LEU A 388 9.41 -0.56 -9.36
C LEU A 388 8.14 -0.59 -8.51
N GLY A 389 7.07 0.07 -8.99
CA GLY A 389 5.84 0.28 -8.27
C GLY A 389 5.13 -1.00 -7.88
N VAL A 390 5.50 -1.52 -6.74
CA VAL A 390 4.57 -2.18 -5.84
C VAL A 390 3.68 -1.07 -5.28
N GLU A 391 2.40 -1.32 -5.15
CA GLU A 391 1.31 -0.43 -4.71
C GLU A 391 1.66 0.57 -3.57
N SER A 392 2.69 0.28 -2.78
CA SER A 392 3.15 1.08 -1.65
C SER A 392 4.20 2.13 -1.98
N ASP A 393 4.99 1.97 -3.04
CA ASP A 393 6.16 2.81 -3.30
C ASP A 393 5.85 4.06 -4.13
N LEU A 394 4.77 4.05 -4.92
CA LEU A 394 4.27 5.23 -5.62
C LEU A 394 3.79 6.34 -4.65
N LYS A 395 3.54 5.99 -3.39
CA LYS A 395 3.00 6.87 -2.35
C LYS A 395 4.04 7.38 -1.34
N ARG A 396 5.25 6.82 -1.34
CA ARG A 396 6.30 7.14 -0.38
C ARG A 396 7.26 8.22 -0.85
N CYS A 397 6.78 9.27 -1.55
CA CYS A 397 7.53 10.51 -1.62
C CYS A 397 7.16 11.36 -0.40
N PRO A 398 7.97 11.37 0.67
CA PRO A 398 7.65 12.06 1.94
C PRO A 398 7.49 13.58 1.78
N ASP A 399 8.00 14.16 0.70
CA ASP A 399 8.11 15.61 0.51
C ASP A 399 7.08 16.21 -0.48
N LYS A 400 6.19 15.42 -1.06
CA LYS A 400 5.16 15.98 -1.96
C LYS A 400 3.78 15.75 -1.34
N ARG A 401 3.28 16.78 -0.63
CA ARG A 401 1.86 16.92 -0.33
C ARG A 401 1.09 16.74 -1.63
N TYR A 402 0.06 15.90 -1.59
CA TYR A 402 -0.92 15.84 -2.67
C TYR A 402 -1.60 17.21 -2.77
N GLU A 403 -1.11 18.09 -3.63
CA GLU A 403 -1.64 19.44 -3.86
C GLU A 403 -3.03 19.44 -4.52
N ALA A 404 -3.80 18.38 -4.35
CA ALA A 404 -5.06 18.25 -5.07
C ALA A 404 -6.30 18.63 -4.25
N GLY A 405 -6.17 19.08 -3.00
CA GLY A 405 -7.35 19.46 -2.19
C GLY A 405 -8.46 18.39 -2.26
N ALA A 406 -8.11 17.11 -2.12
CA ALA A 406 -9.03 15.99 -2.29
C ALA A 406 -8.91 14.99 -1.12
N VAL A 407 -10.05 14.43 -0.72
CA VAL A 407 -10.12 13.37 0.30
C VAL A 407 -9.41 12.11 -0.18
N THR A 408 -8.57 11.51 0.65
CA THR A 408 -7.90 10.27 0.31
C THR A 408 -8.73 9.06 0.74
N VAL A 409 -9.15 8.22 -0.21
CA VAL A 409 -9.84 6.96 0.04
C VAL A 409 -8.88 5.80 -0.22
N MET A 410 -8.64 4.94 0.78
CA MET A 410 -7.69 3.84 0.65
C MET A 410 -8.04 2.65 1.55
N THR A 411 -7.31 1.53 1.37
CA THR A 411 -7.43 0.39 2.28
C THR A 411 -6.62 0.64 3.56
N LEU A 412 -6.98 -0.07 4.65
CA LEU A 412 -6.21 -0.07 5.89
C LEU A 412 -4.73 -0.45 5.65
N HIS A 413 -4.46 -1.47 4.84
CA HIS A 413 -3.08 -1.83 4.46
C HIS A 413 -2.36 -0.70 3.72
N GLY A 414 -3.06 -0.02 2.81
CA GLY A 414 -2.49 1.10 2.05
C GLY A 414 -2.19 2.33 2.89
N SER A 415 -2.73 2.43 4.10
CA SER A 415 -2.51 3.57 4.99
C SER A 415 -1.22 3.50 5.80
N LYS A 416 -0.57 2.32 5.83
CA LYS A 416 0.70 2.16 6.56
C LYS A 416 1.77 3.15 6.06
N GLY A 417 2.45 3.80 6.99
CA GLY A 417 3.46 4.82 6.69
C GLY A 417 2.88 6.21 6.36
N LEU A 418 1.55 6.37 6.30
CA LEU A 418 0.89 7.65 6.10
C LEU A 418 0.29 8.16 7.42
N GLU A 419 -0.11 9.43 7.44
CA GLU A 419 -0.74 10.05 8.61
C GLU A 419 -1.58 11.26 8.17
N PHE A 420 -2.75 11.44 8.79
CA PHE A 420 -3.73 12.47 8.43
C PHE A 420 -4.28 13.16 9.66
N PRO A 421 -4.60 14.46 9.61
CA PRO A 421 -5.29 15.15 10.70
C PRO A 421 -6.60 14.47 11.09
N VAL A 422 -7.41 14.06 10.09
CA VAL A 422 -8.70 13.39 10.28
C VAL A 422 -8.72 12.06 9.56
N VAL A 423 -9.07 11.00 10.26
CA VAL A 423 -9.24 9.66 9.69
C VAL A 423 -10.63 9.12 9.97
N PHE A 424 -11.29 8.68 8.91
CA PHE A 424 -12.46 7.82 9.00
C PHE A 424 -12.04 6.36 8.80
N ILE A 425 -12.50 5.45 9.66
CA ILE A 425 -12.46 4.01 9.39
C ILE A 425 -13.89 3.56 9.06
N TYR A 426 -14.11 3.25 7.78
CA TYR A 426 -15.42 2.94 7.23
C TYR A 426 -15.71 1.45 7.26
N GLY A 427 -16.91 1.07 7.71
CA GLY A 427 -17.38 -0.32 7.70
C GLY A 427 -16.77 -1.18 8.81
N VAL A 428 -16.69 -0.65 10.05
CA VAL A 428 -16.17 -1.37 11.21
C VAL A 428 -17.23 -2.35 11.74
N ASN A 429 -17.62 -3.30 10.88
CA ASN A 429 -18.65 -4.30 11.18
C ASN A 429 -18.02 -5.66 11.49
N GLU A 430 -18.72 -6.46 12.30
CA GLU A 430 -18.41 -7.89 12.49
C GLU A 430 -18.35 -8.60 11.12
N GLY A 431 -17.37 -9.49 10.91
CA GLY A 431 -17.10 -10.15 9.64
C GLY A 431 -16.41 -9.31 8.57
N SER A 432 -16.33 -7.98 8.78
CA SER A 432 -15.59 -7.06 7.93
C SER A 432 -14.23 -6.68 8.53
N ILE A 433 -14.20 -6.46 9.85
CA ILE A 433 -13.02 -6.25 10.68
C ILE A 433 -13.23 -7.01 12.00
N PRO A 434 -12.57 -8.14 12.25
CA PRO A 434 -11.69 -8.89 11.33
C PRO A 434 -12.41 -9.38 10.07
N LEU A 435 -11.65 -9.51 8.96
CA LEU A 435 -12.23 -10.00 7.71
C LEU A 435 -12.48 -11.50 7.78
N GLU A 436 -13.74 -11.90 7.72
CA GLU A 436 -14.13 -13.29 7.61
C GLU A 436 -14.28 -13.68 6.13
N SER A 437 -13.34 -14.45 5.62
CA SER A 437 -13.42 -15.03 4.28
C SER A 437 -13.58 -16.55 4.39
N GLY A 438 -14.64 -17.09 3.80
CA GLY A 438 -14.93 -18.54 3.87
C GLY A 438 -13.84 -19.44 3.27
N LYS A 439 -12.87 -18.89 2.53
CA LYS A 439 -11.77 -19.65 1.91
C LYS A 439 -10.45 -19.58 2.70
N HIS A 440 -10.21 -18.49 3.39
CA HIS A 440 -9.01 -18.27 4.19
C HIS A 440 -9.40 -17.40 5.39
N PRO A 441 -9.59 -17.98 6.59
CA PRO A 441 -9.81 -17.18 7.78
C PRO A 441 -8.56 -16.30 7.97
N ALA A 442 -8.77 -14.98 8.07
CA ALA A 442 -7.69 -14.06 8.38
C ALA A 442 -7.17 -14.35 9.80
N ASP A 443 -5.88 -14.19 10.01
CA ASP A 443 -5.31 -14.25 11.36
C ASP A 443 -5.88 -13.08 12.18
N ALA A 444 -6.63 -13.40 13.23
CA ALA A 444 -7.28 -12.40 14.07
C ALA A 444 -6.26 -11.41 14.71
N GLU A 445 -5.04 -11.87 15.01
CA GLU A 445 -4.01 -11.01 15.54
C GLU A 445 -3.42 -10.08 14.47
N GLU A 446 -3.29 -10.56 13.22
CA GLU A 446 -2.88 -9.70 12.10
C GLU A 446 -3.96 -8.65 11.78
N GLU A 447 -5.26 -9.03 11.81
CA GLU A 447 -6.37 -8.10 11.63
C GLU A 447 -6.44 -7.07 12.77
N ARG A 448 -6.12 -7.47 14.01
CA ARG A 448 -6.02 -6.55 15.15
C ARG A 448 -4.89 -5.52 14.95
N ARG A 449 -3.71 -5.97 14.51
CA ARG A 449 -2.60 -5.08 14.14
C ARG A 449 -2.98 -4.15 12.99
N LEU A 450 -3.69 -4.66 11.99
CA LEU A 450 -4.16 -3.85 10.87
C LEU A 450 -5.13 -2.76 11.32
N PHE A 451 -6.03 -3.09 12.24
CA PHE A 451 -6.97 -2.11 12.79
C PHE A 451 -6.24 -1.08 13.65
N TYR A 452 -5.29 -1.50 14.48
CA TYR A 452 -4.40 -0.62 15.24
C TYR A 452 -3.64 0.35 14.32
N VAL A 453 -3.05 -0.16 13.24
CA VAL A 453 -2.40 0.68 12.22
C VAL A 453 -3.37 1.72 11.69
N GLY A 454 -4.60 1.34 11.33
CA GLY A 454 -5.61 2.28 10.84
C GLY A 454 -5.96 3.38 11.85
N MET A 455 -6.18 3.03 13.11
CA MET A 455 -6.48 3.99 14.17
C MET A 455 -5.33 5.00 14.39
N THR A 456 -4.10 4.50 14.40
CA THR A 456 -2.88 5.31 14.62
C THR A 456 -2.45 6.13 13.40
N ARG A 457 -3.21 6.11 12.29
CA ARG A 457 -3.02 7.05 11.17
C ARG A 457 -3.63 8.42 11.46
N ALA A 458 -4.55 8.49 12.40
CA ALA A 458 -5.17 9.75 12.82
C ALA A 458 -4.24 10.54 13.73
N LYS A 459 -4.12 11.85 13.46
CA LYS A 459 -3.41 12.79 14.32
C LYS A 459 -4.34 13.41 15.36
N GLU A 460 -5.45 13.98 14.90
CA GLU A 460 -6.31 14.83 15.69
C GLU A 460 -7.70 14.22 15.90
N GLU A 461 -8.31 13.68 14.85
CA GLU A 461 -9.68 13.16 14.91
C GLU A 461 -9.78 11.75 14.30
N LEU A 462 -10.39 10.83 15.03
CA LEU A 462 -10.69 9.48 14.57
C LEU A 462 -12.20 9.24 14.65
N ILE A 463 -12.80 8.93 13.49
CA ILE A 463 -14.22 8.65 13.33
C ILE A 463 -14.37 7.25 12.75
N MET A 464 -14.93 6.33 13.49
CA MET A 464 -15.26 4.99 13.05
C MET A 464 -16.74 4.91 12.69
N THR A 465 -17.09 4.17 11.64
CA THR A 465 -18.48 4.02 11.22
C THR A 465 -18.86 2.55 11.10
N THR A 466 -20.11 2.23 11.39
CA THR A 466 -20.67 0.89 11.30
C THR A 466 -22.11 0.95 10.82
N SER A 467 -22.51 -0.03 10.01
CA SER A 467 -23.91 -0.18 9.53
C SER A 467 -24.56 -1.49 9.96
N GLY A 468 -23.87 -2.26 10.79
CA GLY A 468 -24.34 -3.54 11.32
C GLY A 468 -24.00 -3.70 12.79
N GLU A 469 -23.69 -4.93 13.18
CA GLU A 469 -23.10 -5.19 14.48
C GLU A 469 -21.65 -4.69 14.48
N PRO A 470 -21.25 -3.84 15.44
CA PRO A 470 -19.89 -3.34 15.51
C PRO A 470 -18.88 -4.47 15.69
N SER A 471 -17.71 -4.33 15.09
CA SER A 471 -16.58 -5.24 15.24
C SER A 471 -16.29 -5.59 16.71
N ALA A 472 -15.94 -6.84 16.98
CA ALA A 472 -15.49 -7.28 18.30
C ALA A 472 -14.32 -6.43 18.83
N PHE A 473 -13.47 -5.93 17.96
CA PHE A 473 -12.34 -5.05 18.34
C PHE A 473 -12.81 -3.74 18.97
N VAL A 474 -13.85 -3.13 18.41
CA VAL A 474 -14.40 -1.87 18.92
C VAL A 474 -15.30 -2.09 20.14
N ARG A 475 -16.04 -3.22 20.19
CA ARG A 475 -16.84 -3.57 21.36
C ARG A 475 -16.01 -3.75 22.62
N GLY A 476 -14.75 -4.18 22.47
CA GLY A 476 -13.83 -4.37 23.58
C GLY A 476 -13.20 -3.09 24.14
N ILE A 477 -13.34 -1.95 23.46
CA ILE A 477 -12.80 -0.67 23.91
C ILE A 477 -13.75 -0.04 24.95
N ASP A 478 -13.19 0.51 26.03
CA ASP A 478 -13.94 1.16 27.09
C ASP A 478 -14.81 2.31 26.57
N ASP A 479 -16.08 2.35 27.00
CA ASP A 479 -17.03 3.41 26.61
C ASP A 479 -16.58 4.80 27.04
N ALA A 480 -15.71 4.92 28.03
CA ALA A 480 -15.11 6.20 28.42
C ALA A 480 -14.17 6.77 27.35
N LEU A 481 -13.63 5.93 26.45
CA LEU A 481 -12.69 6.31 25.40
C LEU A 481 -13.34 6.53 24.05
N ILE A 482 -14.59 6.08 23.86
CA ILE A 482 -15.31 6.17 22.57
C ILE A 482 -16.68 6.81 22.79
N GLN A 483 -16.93 7.89 22.06
CA GLN A 483 -18.27 8.49 21.95
C GLN A 483 -19.10 7.70 20.94
N ARG A 484 -20.12 6.97 21.42
CA ARG A 484 -21.02 6.20 20.56
C ARG A 484 -22.21 7.06 20.12
N GLU A 485 -22.40 7.16 18.81
CA GLU A 485 -23.44 7.99 18.19
C GLU A 485 -24.33 7.16 17.24
N ASN A 486 -25.55 7.65 17.02
CA ASN A 486 -26.42 7.09 15.98
C ASN A 486 -26.67 8.17 14.90
N ALA A 487 -26.33 7.87 13.67
CA ALA A 487 -26.48 8.78 12.52
C ALA A 487 -27.94 9.24 12.32
N GLU A 488 -28.94 8.43 12.72
CA GLU A 488 -30.36 8.73 12.55
C GLU A 488 -30.96 9.59 13.69
N LYS A 489 -30.46 9.47 14.92
CA LYS A 489 -30.97 10.21 16.08
C LYS A 489 -30.81 11.74 15.97
N LYS A 490 -29.80 12.22 15.26
CA LYS A 490 -29.64 13.66 14.99
C LYS A 490 -30.77 14.26 14.15
N ARG A 491 -31.53 13.43 13.43
CA ARG A 491 -32.69 13.88 12.63
C ARG A 491 -33.94 14.13 13.48
N GLU A 492 -34.20 13.30 14.51
CA GLU A 492 -35.40 13.44 15.34
C GLU A 492 -35.34 14.63 16.28
N GLU A 493 -34.19 14.95 16.85
CA GLU A 493 -34.03 16.12 17.74
C GLU A 493 -34.20 17.45 16.98
N THR A 494 -33.82 17.47 15.68
CA THR A 494 -33.93 18.66 14.85
C THR A 494 -35.38 18.91 14.38
N TYR A 495 -36.21 17.88 14.25
CA TYR A 495 -37.61 18.02 13.86
C TYR A 495 -38.55 18.38 15.03
N ARG A 496 -38.21 18.08 16.29
CA ARG A 496 -39.02 18.41 17.47
C ARG A 496 -39.00 19.90 17.86
N GLN A 497 -38.03 20.67 17.39
CA GLN A 497 -37.91 22.10 17.72
C GLN A 497 -38.60 23.06 16.74
N MET A 498 -39.30 22.56 15.72
CA MET A 498 -39.97 23.40 14.73
C MET A 498 -41.51 23.36 14.78
N SER A 499 -42.14 23.16 15.93
CA SER A 499 -43.55 23.53 16.06
C SER A 499 -43.63 24.99 16.54
N LEU A 500 -43.84 25.88 15.59
CA LEU A 500 -43.92 27.35 15.81
C LEU A 500 -45.30 27.83 16.29
N PHE A 501 -46.13 26.95 16.79
CA PHE A 501 -47.46 27.32 17.34
C PHE A 501 -47.84 26.38 18.50
N GLU A 502 -47.44 26.76 19.68
CA GLU A 502 -48.21 26.69 20.93
C GLU A 502 -48.05 27.99 21.70
#